data_db4f3d5c195ae0a5c614d676ae3495f3
#
_entry.id   db4f3d5c195ae0a5c614d676ae3495f3
#
_cell.length_a   1.000
_cell.length_b   1.000
_cell.length_c   1.000
_cell.angle_alpha   90.00
_cell.angle_beta   90.00
_cell.angle_gamma   90.00
#
_symmetry.space_group_name_H-M   'P 1'
#
loop_
_entity.id
_entity.type
_entity.pdbx_description
1 polymer ?
#
loop_
_entity_poly.entity_id
_entity_poly.type
_entity_poly.pdbx_seq_one_letter_code
_entity_poly.pdbx_strand_id
1 'polypeptide(L)'
;MLDLLEKQQKLTANQWKIAGAATLGDMLDFFDFFLIGFVLAFVVKEWNLTYGQSGAILLASGVSAPFGSLFYGWLADKIGRRTSLILAILNVSLATGAMAFTPPGAWIYLVACRFVVGFGVTGLYSVDITLIQEFSASHNRGWITGLTTTMLPAGQLLAALLGAFAAPYIGWRGLVAVGLLPALLCLYVRAFVPESPHWLLRRGRLEEARKSLAWALQMDPATISLPTELPPIEHTRWLELFKYPRSIVAGCLTGLTQTGGVALALWMVTLFVMVLKLTPPEASKLVIWVSIVAIAGRFFCSWTSDAWGRRTSGIVSCVIAALFMSLAGYLHDVYVGGASMFFVMILLQSFMGSGNYSIVGPYMGEMWPSRLRGSGMGLVYGVGNLGKFIGPAGLALIAGSSNYVSPQATADALIPGFNYFAQWYLIGAFAFWLIAPETSGRTITQIDQAMSALQSRGSEIVSAICGIVGAVLAILIAPFAPMAVFVAVGITVAAPTAGGVLMILCSAALVYVGLGTLMAFTPVVGTLSALAIILIFVAGVAAIMTGLGRPVSQSVQPAVST
;
A
#
# COMPACT_ATOMS: atom_id res chain seq x y z
N MET A 1 24.94 -7.58 23.92
CA MET A 1 25.11 -8.39 22.69
C MET A 1 24.59 -7.65 21.46
N LEU A 2 23.32 -7.21 21.44
CA LEU A 2 22.75 -6.47 20.28
C LEU A 2 23.34 -5.07 20.09
N ASP A 3 23.89 -4.47 21.15
CA ASP A 3 24.58 -3.16 21.09
C ASP A 3 25.75 -3.13 20.10
N LEU A 4 26.30 -4.30 19.74
CA LEU A 4 27.33 -4.41 18.71
C LEU A 4 26.80 -4.01 17.34
N LEU A 5 25.52 -4.31 17.02
CA LEU A 5 24.87 -3.84 15.78
C LEU A 5 24.75 -2.32 15.77
N GLU A 6 24.36 -1.70 16.90
CA GLU A 6 24.17 -0.25 16.97
C GLU A 6 25.48 0.55 16.88
N LYS A 7 26.61 -0.05 17.28
CA LYS A 7 27.95 0.54 17.16
C LYS A 7 28.53 0.48 15.75
N GLN A 8 27.91 -0.30 14.86
CA GLN A 8 28.41 -0.53 13.52
C GLN A 8 28.10 0.67 12.60
N GLN A 9 29.12 1.23 11.95
CA GLN A 9 28.94 2.35 11.02
C GLN A 9 28.66 1.92 9.58
N LYS A 10 29.26 0.81 9.14
CA LYS A 10 29.14 0.29 7.76
C LYS A 10 28.59 -1.13 7.77
N LEU A 11 27.76 -1.46 6.79
CA LEU A 11 27.24 -2.80 6.63
C LEU A 11 28.34 -3.77 6.19
N THR A 12 28.32 -4.97 6.74
CA THR A 12 29.19 -6.07 6.30
C THR A 12 28.69 -6.71 5.00
N ALA A 13 29.55 -7.48 4.33
CA ALA A 13 29.15 -8.24 3.16
C ALA A 13 28.01 -9.24 3.44
N ASN A 14 27.95 -9.78 4.66
CA ASN A 14 26.88 -10.71 5.05
C ASN A 14 25.53 -9.99 5.28
N GLN A 15 25.55 -8.79 5.83
CA GLN A 15 24.33 -7.96 5.92
C GLN A 15 23.84 -7.54 4.52
N TRP A 16 24.74 -7.27 3.59
CA TRP A 16 24.38 -7.03 2.19
C TRP A 16 23.74 -8.25 1.52
N LYS A 17 24.13 -9.49 1.88
CA LYS A 17 23.44 -10.69 1.39
C LYS A 17 22.00 -10.77 1.88
N ILE A 18 21.73 -10.37 3.16
CA ILE A 18 20.38 -10.32 3.69
C ILE A 18 19.57 -9.22 2.98
N ALA A 19 20.13 -8.00 2.88
CA ALA A 19 19.50 -6.91 2.17
C ALA A 19 19.20 -7.27 0.71
N GLY A 20 20.14 -7.92 0.02
CA GLY A 20 19.96 -8.41 -1.34
C GLY A 20 18.86 -9.48 -1.46
N ALA A 21 18.80 -10.44 -0.53
CA ALA A 21 17.75 -11.46 -0.52
C ALA A 21 16.35 -10.84 -0.40
N ALA A 22 16.18 -9.90 0.55
CA ALA A 22 14.91 -9.23 0.77
C ALA A 22 14.55 -8.29 -0.39
N THR A 23 15.51 -7.50 -0.89
CA THR A 23 15.31 -6.62 -2.05
C THR A 23 14.88 -7.38 -3.31
N LEU A 24 15.51 -8.54 -3.57
CA LEU A 24 15.11 -9.44 -4.66
C LEU A 24 13.77 -10.09 -4.38
N GLY A 25 13.49 -10.46 -3.14
CA GLY A 25 12.20 -10.98 -2.71
C GLY A 25 11.08 -10.00 -3.02
N ASP A 26 11.21 -8.75 -2.59
CA ASP A 26 10.24 -7.69 -2.86
C ASP A 26 10.06 -7.43 -4.35
N MET A 27 11.15 -7.38 -5.12
CA MET A 27 11.06 -7.20 -6.57
C MET A 27 10.25 -8.31 -7.23
N LEU A 28 10.50 -9.57 -6.85
CA LEU A 28 9.80 -10.73 -7.40
C LEU A 28 8.35 -10.80 -6.94
N ASP A 29 8.04 -10.36 -5.71
CA ASP A 29 6.68 -10.23 -5.21
C ASP A 29 5.87 -9.21 -5.99
N PHE A 30 6.46 -8.04 -6.23
CA PHE A 30 5.79 -7.02 -7.03
C PHE A 30 5.70 -7.42 -8.51
N PHE A 31 6.66 -8.19 -9.01
CA PHE A 31 6.53 -8.84 -10.31
C PHE A 31 5.28 -9.71 -10.36
N ASP A 32 5.10 -10.65 -9.43
CA ASP A 32 3.94 -11.53 -9.37
C ASP A 32 2.63 -10.76 -9.14
N PHE A 33 2.69 -9.70 -8.33
CA PHE A 33 1.53 -8.85 -8.08
C PHE A 33 1.04 -8.15 -9.36
N PHE A 34 1.94 -7.58 -10.16
CA PHE A 34 1.58 -6.87 -11.39
C PHE A 34 1.37 -7.78 -12.59
N LEU A 35 1.95 -8.99 -12.58
CA LEU A 35 1.88 -9.97 -13.68
C LEU A 35 0.45 -10.22 -14.14
N ILE A 36 -0.52 -10.24 -13.22
CA ILE A 36 -1.93 -10.50 -13.55
C ILE A 36 -2.53 -9.43 -14.46
N GLY A 37 -2.09 -8.17 -14.37
CA GLY A 37 -2.53 -7.11 -15.28
C GLY A 37 -2.10 -7.37 -16.72
N PHE A 38 -0.93 -7.98 -16.91
CA PHE A 38 -0.45 -8.41 -18.22
C PHE A 38 -1.24 -9.63 -18.71
N VAL A 39 -1.41 -10.65 -17.87
CA VAL A 39 -2.20 -11.85 -18.18
C VAL A 39 -3.62 -11.46 -18.57
N LEU A 40 -4.26 -10.56 -17.83
CA LEU A 40 -5.62 -10.11 -18.12
C LEU A 40 -5.75 -9.54 -19.53
N ALA A 41 -4.78 -8.75 -19.99
CA ALA A 41 -4.79 -8.17 -21.34
C ALA A 41 -4.80 -9.23 -22.46
N PHE A 42 -4.25 -10.43 -22.20
CA PHE A 42 -4.33 -11.55 -23.14
C PHE A 42 -5.69 -12.25 -23.06
N VAL A 43 -6.15 -12.59 -21.85
CA VAL A 43 -7.34 -13.45 -21.68
C VAL A 43 -8.66 -12.70 -21.81
N VAL A 44 -8.69 -11.38 -21.64
CA VAL A 44 -9.92 -10.59 -21.61
C VAL A 44 -10.75 -10.72 -22.91
N LYS A 45 -10.07 -10.71 -24.05
CA LYS A 45 -10.72 -10.89 -25.37
C LYS A 45 -11.00 -12.36 -25.68
N GLU A 46 -10.04 -13.24 -25.33
CA GLU A 46 -10.15 -14.68 -25.59
C GLU A 46 -11.34 -15.29 -24.84
N TRP A 47 -11.58 -14.87 -23.60
CA TRP A 47 -12.64 -15.41 -22.74
C TRP A 47 -13.89 -14.53 -22.66
N ASN A 48 -13.95 -13.44 -23.42
CA ASN A 48 -15.04 -12.47 -23.40
C ASN A 48 -15.41 -12.03 -21.96
N LEU A 49 -14.41 -11.62 -21.19
CA LEU A 49 -14.61 -11.25 -19.79
C LEU A 49 -15.37 -9.93 -19.66
N THR A 50 -16.25 -9.87 -18.65
CA THR A 50 -16.88 -8.61 -18.24
C THR A 50 -15.93 -7.80 -17.35
N TYR A 51 -16.23 -6.50 -17.15
CA TYR A 51 -15.48 -5.66 -16.20
C TYR A 51 -15.54 -6.20 -14.77
N GLY A 52 -16.70 -6.77 -14.36
CA GLY A 52 -16.84 -7.40 -13.05
C GLY A 52 -15.94 -8.62 -12.86
N GLN A 53 -15.87 -9.52 -13.85
CA GLN A 53 -14.99 -10.69 -13.83
C GLN A 53 -13.51 -10.29 -13.84
N SER A 54 -13.15 -9.34 -14.72
CA SER A 54 -11.80 -8.79 -14.81
C SER A 54 -11.39 -8.09 -13.52
N GLY A 55 -12.28 -7.27 -12.95
CA GLY A 55 -12.11 -6.64 -11.66
C GLY A 55 -11.91 -7.66 -10.54
N ALA A 56 -12.74 -8.74 -10.50
CA ALA A 56 -12.61 -9.81 -9.50
C ALA A 56 -11.23 -10.49 -9.54
N ILE A 57 -10.69 -10.74 -10.73
CA ILE A 57 -9.34 -11.30 -10.90
C ILE A 57 -8.28 -10.34 -10.33
N LEU A 58 -8.38 -9.04 -10.62
CA LEU A 58 -7.40 -8.05 -10.18
C LEU A 58 -7.48 -7.78 -8.67
N LEU A 59 -8.68 -7.68 -8.11
CA LEU A 59 -8.89 -7.34 -6.69
C LEU A 59 -8.66 -8.50 -5.71
N ALA A 60 -8.68 -9.75 -6.19
CA ALA A 60 -8.63 -10.94 -5.32
C ALA A 60 -7.43 -10.95 -4.38
N SER A 61 -6.26 -10.54 -4.87
CA SER A 61 -5.05 -10.41 -4.04
C SER A 61 -5.12 -9.27 -3.03
N GLY A 62 -5.86 -8.21 -3.33
CA GLY A 62 -6.11 -7.12 -2.38
C GLY A 62 -7.01 -7.54 -1.21
N VAL A 63 -8.01 -8.39 -1.48
CA VAL A 63 -8.91 -8.93 -0.44
C VAL A 63 -8.17 -9.82 0.55
N SER A 64 -7.26 -10.67 0.06
CA SER A 64 -6.50 -11.60 0.91
C SER A 64 -5.34 -10.95 1.67
N ALA A 65 -4.89 -9.79 1.22
CA ALA A 65 -3.71 -9.08 1.73
C ALA A 65 -3.71 -8.84 3.26
N PRO A 66 -4.78 -8.32 3.89
CA PRO A 66 -4.80 -8.11 5.34
C PRO A 66 -4.68 -9.42 6.13
N PHE A 67 -5.33 -10.48 5.64
CA PHE A 67 -5.27 -11.80 6.29
C PHE A 67 -3.88 -12.40 6.20
N GLY A 68 -3.23 -12.27 5.03
CA GLY A 68 -1.88 -12.74 4.80
C GLY A 68 -0.85 -12.06 5.71
N SER A 69 -0.89 -10.73 5.82
CA SER A 69 0.03 -9.98 6.67
C SER A 69 -0.10 -10.34 8.15
N LEU A 70 -1.33 -10.50 8.64
CA LEU A 70 -1.58 -10.93 10.03
C LEU A 70 -1.09 -12.36 10.28
N PHE A 71 -1.41 -13.28 9.37
CA PHE A 71 -1.00 -14.68 9.50
C PHE A 71 0.51 -14.86 9.48
N TYR A 72 1.20 -14.30 8.49
CA TYR A 72 2.66 -14.43 8.38
C TYR A 72 3.41 -13.64 9.44
N GLY A 73 2.87 -12.50 9.90
CA GLY A 73 3.40 -11.77 11.05
C GLY A 73 3.36 -12.64 12.32
N TRP A 74 2.20 -13.25 12.62
CA TRP A 74 2.07 -14.21 13.72
C TRP A 74 2.97 -15.45 13.55
N LEU A 75 3.02 -15.98 12.34
CA LEU A 75 3.85 -17.16 12.03
C LEU A 75 5.33 -16.86 12.23
N ALA A 76 5.81 -15.69 11.77
CA ALA A 76 7.19 -15.23 11.93
C ALA A 76 7.58 -15.10 13.41
N ASP A 77 6.67 -14.66 14.26
CA ASP A 77 6.91 -14.65 15.71
C ASP A 77 6.97 -16.06 16.29
N LYS A 78 6.23 -17.02 15.74
CA LYS A 78 6.13 -18.38 16.26
C LYS A 78 7.24 -19.31 15.79
N ILE A 79 7.58 -19.32 14.50
CA ILE A 79 8.54 -20.28 13.90
C ILE A 79 9.84 -19.63 13.40
N GLY A 80 9.95 -18.31 13.47
CA GLY A 80 11.12 -17.55 13.04
C GLY A 80 10.93 -16.79 11.73
N ARG A 81 11.75 -15.74 11.54
CA ARG A 81 11.65 -14.83 10.39
C ARG A 81 12.04 -15.53 9.09
N ARG A 82 13.19 -16.22 9.12
CA ARG A 82 13.71 -16.95 7.96
C ARG A 82 12.75 -18.03 7.45
N THR A 83 12.24 -18.86 8.36
CA THR A 83 11.32 -19.95 7.99
C THR A 83 10.01 -19.40 7.42
N SER A 84 9.45 -18.35 8.02
CA SER A 84 8.23 -17.70 7.53
C SER A 84 8.44 -17.04 6.19
N LEU A 85 9.62 -16.43 5.94
CA LEU A 85 10.01 -15.86 4.65
C LEU A 85 10.00 -16.93 3.54
N ILE A 86 10.63 -18.08 3.78
CA ILE A 86 10.65 -19.20 2.84
C ILE A 86 9.23 -19.69 2.52
N LEU A 87 8.38 -19.84 3.54
CA LEU A 87 7.00 -20.29 3.35
C LEU A 87 6.17 -19.28 2.55
N ALA A 88 6.37 -17.97 2.78
CA ALA A 88 5.69 -16.92 2.04
C ALA A 88 6.09 -16.92 0.55
N ILE A 89 7.40 -17.02 0.25
CA ILE A 89 7.91 -17.10 -1.13
C ILE A 89 7.34 -18.35 -1.84
N LEU A 90 7.36 -19.51 -1.19
CA LEU A 90 6.80 -20.75 -1.75
C LEU A 90 5.30 -20.62 -2.02
N ASN A 91 4.56 -20.02 -1.10
CA ASN A 91 3.13 -19.77 -1.28
C ASN A 91 2.86 -18.95 -2.55
N VAL A 92 3.54 -17.79 -2.70
CA VAL A 92 3.38 -16.91 -3.87
C VAL A 92 3.76 -17.64 -5.15
N SER A 93 4.95 -18.22 -5.19
CA SER A 93 5.48 -18.86 -6.40
C SER A 93 4.63 -20.04 -6.86
N LEU A 94 4.22 -20.91 -5.94
CA LEU A 94 3.39 -22.08 -6.28
C LEU A 94 2.00 -21.65 -6.75
N ALA A 95 1.39 -20.66 -6.09
CA ALA A 95 0.07 -20.16 -6.49
C ALA A 95 0.12 -19.45 -7.85
N THR A 96 1.18 -18.66 -8.13
CA THR A 96 1.38 -18.04 -9.45
C THR A 96 1.61 -19.10 -10.52
N GLY A 97 2.46 -20.10 -10.26
CA GLY A 97 2.66 -21.21 -11.18
C GLY A 97 1.40 -22.03 -11.46
N ALA A 98 0.54 -22.21 -10.44
CA ALA A 98 -0.74 -22.91 -10.60
C ALA A 98 -1.67 -22.21 -11.60
N MET A 99 -1.57 -20.88 -11.77
CA MET A 99 -2.35 -20.17 -12.78
C MET A 99 -2.08 -20.65 -14.21
N ALA A 100 -0.91 -21.23 -14.50
CA ALA A 100 -0.59 -21.79 -15.82
C ALA A 100 -1.53 -22.95 -16.23
N PHE A 101 -2.09 -23.66 -15.25
CA PHE A 101 -3.00 -24.79 -15.44
C PHE A 101 -4.48 -24.36 -15.51
N THR A 102 -4.77 -23.06 -15.59
CA THR A 102 -6.15 -22.57 -15.67
C THR A 102 -6.84 -23.09 -16.91
N PRO A 103 -8.00 -23.78 -16.78
CA PRO A 103 -8.80 -24.19 -17.94
C PRO A 103 -9.30 -22.96 -18.73
N PRO A 104 -9.55 -23.08 -20.06
CA PRO A 104 -10.12 -22.00 -20.83
C PRO A 104 -11.46 -21.50 -20.25
N GLY A 105 -11.59 -20.18 -20.08
CA GLY A 105 -12.80 -19.55 -19.51
C GLY A 105 -12.98 -19.67 -18.01
N ALA A 106 -12.11 -20.40 -17.29
CA ALA A 106 -12.23 -20.61 -15.85
C ALA A 106 -11.69 -19.43 -15.01
N TRP A 107 -12.28 -18.24 -15.19
CA TRP A 107 -11.85 -17.01 -14.50
C TRP A 107 -11.92 -17.15 -12.96
N ILE A 108 -12.84 -17.94 -12.40
CA ILE A 108 -12.94 -18.20 -10.96
C ILE A 108 -11.67 -18.90 -10.43
N TYR A 109 -11.07 -19.81 -11.23
CA TYR A 109 -9.81 -20.44 -10.87
C TYR A 109 -8.67 -19.41 -10.75
N LEU A 110 -8.60 -18.46 -11.68
CA LEU A 110 -7.65 -17.34 -11.58
C LEU A 110 -7.89 -16.51 -10.32
N VAL A 111 -9.15 -16.21 -9.98
CA VAL A 111 -9.52 -15.49 -8.75
C VAL A 111 -9.02 -16.25 -7.51
N ALA A 112 -9.23 -17.58 -7.46
CA ALA A 112 -8.76 -18.39 -6.34
C ALA A 112 -7.24 -18.40 -6.21
N CYS A 113 -6.51 -18.59 -7.31
CA CYS A 113 -5.04 -18.52 -7.31
C CYS A 113 -4.56 -17.12 -6.88
N ARG A 114 -5.17 -16.05 -7.39
CA ARG A 114 -4.84 -14.67 -7.02
C ARG A 114 -5.09 -14.35 -5.55
N PHE A 115 -6.13 -14.96 -4.96
CA PHE A 115 -6.38 -14.85 -3.52
C PHE A 115 -5.21 -15.46 -2.72
N VAL A 116 -4.73 -16.64 -3.12
CA VAL A 116 -3.58 -17.29 -2.47
C VAL A 116 -2.29 -16.51 -2.70
N VAL A 117 -2.06 -15.96 -3.89
CA VAL A 117 -0.91 -15.07 -4.18
C VAL A 117 -0.92 -13.86 -3.25
N GLY A 118 -2.04 -13.14 -3.17
CA GLY A 118 -2.14 -11.93 -2.34
C GLY A 118 -1.94 -12.21 -0.85
N PHE A 119 -2.36 -13.38 -0.37
CA PHE A 119 -2.12 -13.85 0.99
C PHE A 119 -0.62 -14.02 1.27
N GLY A 120 0.15 -14.53 0.30
CA GLY A 120 1.61 -14.71 0.42
C GLY A 120 2.39 -13.40 0.28
N VAL A 121 2.08 -12.58 -0.72
CA VAL A 121 2.78 -11.31 -1.03
C VAL A 121 2.85 -10.35 0.15
N THR A 122 1.73 -10.10 0.82
CA THR A 122 1.72 -9.21 1.98
C THR A 122 2.35 -9.81 3.22
N GLY A 123 2.32 -11.14 3.32
CA GLY A 123 3.06 -11.89 4.33
C GLY A 123 4.56 -11.72 4.17
N LEU A 124 5.05 -11.86 2.96
CA LEU A 124 6.47 -11.73 2.64
C LEU A 124 6.97 -10.34 3.00
N TYR A 125 6.30 -9.29 2.52
CA TYR A 125 6.66 -7.89 2.79
C TYR A 125 6.75 -7.56 4.30
N SER A 126 5.88 -8.15 5.12
CA SER A 126 5.92 -7.91 6.57
C SER A 126 7.08 -8.65 7.27
N VAL A 127 7.51 -9.78 6.74
CA VAL A 127 8.58 -10.62 7.33
C VAL A 127 9.96 -10.13 6.90
N ASP A 128 10.17 -9.80 5.63
CA ASP A 128 11.47 -9.39 5.10
C ASP A 128 11.92 -8.02 5.61
N ILE A 129 11.02 -7.04 5.69
CA ILE A 129 11.32 -5.74 6.33
C ILE A 129 11.77 -5.94 7.77
N THR A 130 11.03 -6.76 8.53
CA THR A 130 11.39 -7.07 9.91
C THR A 130 12.76 -7.74 9.99
N LEU A 131 13.02 -8.72 9.12
CA LEU A 131 14.30 -9.42 9.06
C LEU A 131 15.47 -8.47 8.80
N ILE A 132 15.35 -7.59 7.81
CA ILE A 132 16.40 -6.58 7.50
C ILE A 132 16.64 -5.67 8.70
N GLN A 133 15.59 -5.19 9.34
CA GLN A 133 15.68 -4.28 10.48
C GLN A 133 16.34 -4.94 11.69
N GLU A 134 16.11 -6.23 11.91
CA GLU A 134 16.70 -7.00 13.00
C GLU A 134 18.20 -7.33 12.79
N PHE A 135 18.71 -7.17 11.56
CA PHE A 135 20.15 -7.31 11.23
C PHE A 135 20.86 -5.97 10.96
N SER A 136 20.18 -4.84 11.10
CA SER A 136 20.72 -3.53 10.76
C SER A 136 20.75 -2.59 11.97
N ALA A 137 21.81 -1.77 12.06
CA ALA A 137 21.88 -0.67 13.02
C ALA A 137 20.78 0.37 12.77
N SER A 138 20.30 1.03 13.83
CA SER A 138 19.17 1.97 13.76
C SER A 138 19.37 3.08 12.74
N HIS A 139 20.58 3.62 12.60
CA HIS A 139 20.89 4.69 11.65
C HIS A 139 20.88 4.23 10.17
N ASN A 140 21.05 2.92 9.89
CA ASN A 140 21.03 2.34 8.54
C ASN A 140 19.66 1.80 8.15
N ARG A 141 18.76 1.55 9.10
CA ARG A 141 17.44 0.93 8.86
C ARG A 141 16.59 1.70 7.85
N GLY A 142 16.60 3.03 7.92
CA GLY A 142 15.79 3.88 7.06
C GLY A 142 16.09 3.71 5.57
N TRP A 143 17.35 3.86 5.18
CA TRP A 143 17.72 3.77 3.76
C TRP A 143 17.68 2.34 3.21
N ILE A 144 18.01 1.32 4.02
CA ILE A 144 17.91 -0.09 3.61
C ILE A 144 16.45 -0.48 3.37
N THR A 145 15.55 -0.10 4.28
CA THR A 145 14.11 -0.30 4.09
C THR A 145 13.60 0.51 2.89
N GLY A 146 14.14 1.71 2.66
CA GLY A 146 13.85 2.52 1.48
C GLY A 146 14.25 1.84 0.17
N LEU A 147 15.36 1.09 0.17
CA LEU A 147 15.81 0.33 -0.99
C LEU A 147 14.80 -0.76 -1.37
N THR A 148 14.25 -1.50 -0.40
CA THR A 148 13.22 -2.54 -0.66
C THR A 148 11.96 -1.93 -1.25
N THR A 149 11.49 -0.80 -0.73
CA THR A 149 10.29 -0.13 -1.27
C THR A 149 10.46 0.39 -2.70
N THR A 150 11.70 0.66 -3.14
CA THR A 150 12.02 1.08 -4.52
C THR A 150 11.86 -0.07 -5.52
N MET A 151 11.79 -1.31 -5.05
CA MET A 151 11.65 -2.48 -5.91
C MET A 151 10.25 -2.69 -6.49
N LEU A 152 9.22 -2.00 -5.99
CA LEU A 152 7.86 -2.08 -6.54
C LEU A 152 7.80 -1.76 -8.06
N PRO A 153 8.28 -0.61 -8.56
CA PRO A 153 8.30 -0.37 -10.00
C PRO A 153 9.33 -1.22 -10.74
N ALA A 154 10.38 -1.73 -10.09
CA ALA A 154 11.31 -2.68 -10.70
C ALA A 154 10.63 -4.03 -10.98
N GLY A 155 9.79 -4.53 -10.07
CA GLY A 155 8.95 -5.71 -10.31
C GLY A 155 7.98 -5.50 -11.47
N GLN A 156 7.33 -4.33 -11.55
CA GLN A 156 6.48 -3.97 -12.69
C GLN A 156 7.28 -3.91 -14.01
N LEU A 157 8.49 -3.36 -13.99
CA LEU A 157 9.39 -3.33 -15.14
C LEU A 157 9.73 -4.73 -15.62
N LEU A 158 10.03 -5.66 -14.71
CA LEU A 158 10.30 -7.06 -15.04
C LEU A 158 9.07 -7.71 -15.70
N ALA A 159 7.87 -7.50 -15.17
CA ALA A 159 6.63 -7.99 -15.76
C ALA A 159 6.40 -7.40 -17.16
N ALA A 160 6.70 -6.11 -17.36
CA ALA A 160 6.58 -5.44 -18.65
C ALA A 160 7.58 -5.99 -19.68
N LEU A 161 8.83 -6.22 -19.29
CA LEU A 161 9.86 -6.82 -20.15
C LEU A 161 9.44 -8.23 -20.61
N LEU A 162 8.99 -9.06 -19.68
CA LEU A 162 8.51 -10.41 -20.01
C LEU A 162 7.24 -10.37 -20.86
N GLY A 163 6.29 -9.48 -20.56
CA GLY A 163 5.07 -9.27 -21.35
C GLY A 163 5.36 -8.79 -22.77
N ALA A 164 6.38 -7.93 -22.95
CA ALA A 164 6.77 -7.39 -24.25
C ALA A 164 7.55 -8.39 -25.12
N PHE A 165 8.51 -9.10 -24.52
CA PHE A 165 9.50 -9.86 -25.28
C PHE A 165 9.37 -11.38 -25.14
N ALA A 166 8.89 -11.89 -24.00
CA ALA A 166 8.75 -13.33 -23.78
C ALA A 166 7.32 -13.82 -24.12
N ALA A 167 6.29 -13.08 -23.73
CA ALA A 167 4.91 -13.50 -23.94
C ALA A 167 4.54 -13.85 -25.41
N PRO A 168 5.06 -13.17 -26.45
CA PRO A 168 4.80 -13.56 -27.84
C PRO A 168 5.22 -15.00 -28.19
N TYR A 169 6.21 -15.54 -27.48
CA TYR A 169 6.76 -16.88 -27.72
C TYR A 169 6.17 -17.94 -26.79
N ILE A 170 5.97 -17.60 -25.50
CA ILE A 170 5.54 -18.55 -24.47
C ILE A 170 4.07 -18.44 -24.10
N GLY A 171 3.39 -17.42 -24.62
CA GLY A 171 2.01 -17.11 -24.26
C GLY A 171 1.83 -16.66 -22.81
N TRP A 172 0.61 -16.32 -22.42
CA TRP A 172 0.31 -15.90 -21.05
C TRP A 172 0.52 -17.02 -20.01
N ARG A 173 0.31 -18.30 -20.39
CA ARG A 173 0.57 -19.43 -19.50
C ARG A 173 2.05 -19.60 -19.20
N GLY A 174 2.92 -19.43 -20.21
CA GLY A 174 4.36 -19.40 -20.00
C GLY A 174 4.79 -18.22 -19.13
N LEU A 175 4.13 -17.06 -19.29
CA LEU A 175 4.41 -15.87 -18.50
C LEU A 175 4.15 -16.10 -17.01
N VAL A 176 3.02 -16.72 -16.62
CA VAL A 176 2.76 -17.07 -15.21
C VAL A 176 3.62 -18.23 -14.72
N ALA A 177 4.04 -19.16 -15.59
CA ALA A 177 4.97 -20.22 -15.22
C ALA A 177 6.36 -19.67 -14.83
N VAL A 178 6.80 -18.55 -15.40
CA VAL A 178 8.00 -17.80 -14.96
C VAL A 178 7.87 -17.34 -13.51
N GLY A 179 6.66 -17.10 -13.02
CA GLY A 179 6.35 -16.81 -11.60
C GLY A 179 6.70 -17.94 -10.62
N LEU A 180 7.14 -19.12 -11.11
CA LEU A 180 7.76 -20.15 -10.26
C LEU A 180 9.23 -19.85 -9.94
N LEU A 181 9.92 -19.03 -10.74
CA LEU A 181 11.33 -18.74 -10.53
C LEU A 181 11.66 -18.14 -9.16
N PRO A 182 10.80 -17.27 -8.55
CA PRO A 182 11.01 -16.80 -7.19
C PRO A 182 11.19 -17.93 -6.16
N ALA A 183 10.63 -19.13 -6.39
CA ALA A 183 10.88 -20.28 -5.52
C ALA A 183 12.36 -20.63 -5.39
N LEU A 184 13.20 -20.35 -6.41
CA LEU A 184 14.64 -20.55 -6.34
C LEU A 184 15.31 -19.63 -5.31
N LEU A 185 14.72 -18.46 -5.02
CA LEU A 185 15.19 -17.57 -3.96
C LEU A 185 15.12 -18.24 -2.57
N CYS A 186 14.20 -19.20 -2.37
CA CYS A 186 14.17 -20.00 -1.15
C CYS A 186 15.47 -20.74 -0.90
N LEU A 187 16.12 -21.25 -1.95
CA LEU A 187 17.42 -21.92 -1.85
C LEU A 187 18.49 -20.93 -1.39
N TYR A 188 18.49 -19.73 -1.97
CA TYR A 188 19.41 -18.67 -1.56
C TYR A 188 19.18 -18.25 -0.10
N VAL A 189 17.94 -18.00 0.30
CA VAL A 189 17.58 -17.64 1.68
C VAL A 189 17.99 -18.75 2.64
N ARG A 190 17.74 -20.03 2.27
CA ARG A 190 18.15 -21.18 3.08
C ARG A 190 19.66 -21.30 3.23
N ALA A 191 20.43 -20.98 2.19
CA ALA A 191 21.90 -21.14 2.20
C ALA A 191 22.60 -19.98 2.92
N PHE A 192 22.13 -18.74 2.74
CA PHE A 192 22.88 -17.54 3.09
C PHE A 192 22.25 -16.65 4.15
N VAL A 193 20.99 -16.85 4.51
CA VAL A 193 20.31 -16.01 5.50
C VAL A 193 20.14 -16.79 6.80
N PRO A 194 20.79 -16.40 7.90
CA PRO A 194 20.55 -17.01 9.22
C PRO A 194 19.22 -16.55 9.82
N GLU A 195 18.78 -17.20 10.89
CA GLU A 195 17.61 -16.75 11.64
C GLU A 195 17.94 -15.48 12.44
N SER A 196 16.94 -14.64 12.67
CA SER A 196 17.09 -13.36 13.38
C SER A 196 17.71 -13.52 14.78
N PRO A 197 18.78 -12.77 15.11
CA PRO A 197 19.36 -12.79 16.44
C PRO A 197 18.38 -12.27 17.51
N HIS A 198 17.53 -11.29 17.17
CA HIS A 198 16.50 -10.79 18.07
C HIS A 198 15.45 -11.86 18.41
N TRP A 199 14.98 -12.60 17.40
CA TRP A 199 14.02 -13.68 17.60
C TRP A 199 14.62 -14.83 18.42
N LEU A 200 15.87 -15.24 18.11
CA LEU A 200 16.58 -16.31 18.82
C LEU A 200 16.77 -15.95 20.30
N LEU A 201 17.13 -14.70 20.60
CA LEU A 201 17.25 -14.21 21.98
C LEU A 201 15.93 -14.29 22.73
N ARG A 202 14.82 -13.84 22.12
CA ARG A 202 13.48 -13.91 22.74
C ARG A 202 13.03 -15.34 23.03
N ARG A 203 13.57 -16.31 22.30
CA ARG A 203 13.31 -17.75 22.50
C ARG A 203 14.30 -18.43 23.45
N GLY A 204 15.25 -17.70 24.05
CA GLY A 204 16.27 -18.25 24.93
C GLY A 204 17.34 -19.08 24.20
N ARG A 205 17.41 -19.04 22.86
CA ARG A 205 18.38 -19.78 22.04
C ARG A 205 19.67 -18.95 21.90
N LEU A 206 20.34 -18.70 23.05
CA LEU A 206 21.43 -17.73 23.18
C LEU A 206 22.63 -18.05 22.28
N GLU A 207 23.05 -19.32 22.23
CA GLU A 207 24.18 -19.74 21.40
C GLU A 207 23.94 -19.57 19.89
N GLU A 208 22.73 -19.82 19.45
CA GLU A 208 22.36 -19.62 18.05
C GLU A 208 22.23 -18.13 17.71
N ALA A 209 21.70 -17.34 18.65
CA ALA A 209 21.67 -15.87 18.51
C ALA A 209 23.08 -15.30 18.39
N ARG A 210 24.04 -15.79 19.22
CA ARG A 210 25.45 -15.42 19.16
C ARG A 210 26.06 -15.76 17.79
N LYS A 211 25.85 -16.98 17.29
CA LYS A 211 26.34 -17.41 15.97
C LYS A 211 25.73 -16.57 14.84
N SER A 212 24.44 -16.31 14.89
CA SER A 212 23.75 -15.48 13.87
C SER A 212 24.30 -14.05 13.84
N LEU A 213 24.48 -13.44 15.00
CA LEU A 213 25.06 -12.10 15.11
C LEU A 213 26.51 -12.06 14.66
N ALA A 214 27.34 -13.04 15.09
CA ALA A 214 28.73 -13.17 14.69
C ALA A 214 28.87 -13.29 13.17
N TRP A 215 28.02 -14.09 12.54
CA TRP A 215 27.98 -14.22 11.10
C TRP A 215 27.62 -12.88 10.43
N ALA A 216 26.60 -12.17 10.94
CA ALA A 216 26.20 -10.88 10.40
C ALA A 216 27.30 -9.82 10.48
N LEU A 217 27.98 -9.74 11.63
CA LEU A 217 29.05 -8.78 11.90
C LEU A 217 30.43 -9.23 11.37
N GLN A 218 30.54 -10.45 10.86
CA GLN A 218 31.82 -11.07 10.43
C GLN A 218 32.86 -11.09 11.55
N MET A 219 32.44 -11.45 12.77
CA MET A 219 33.26 -11.54 13.97
C MET A 219 33.34 -12.99 14.46
N ASP A 220 34.35 -13.30 15.28
CA ASP A 220 34.40 -14.60 15.95
C ASP A 220 33.27 -14.68 17.00
N PRO A 221 32.41 -15.73 16.96
CA PRO A 221 31.39 -15.94 17.98
C PRO A 221 31.90 -15.90 19.42
N ALA A 222 33.14 -16.35 19.66
CA ALA A 222 33.74 -16.35 20.99
C ALA A 222 33.95 -14.93 21.59
N THR A 223 34.06 -13.91 20.73
CA THR A 223 34.23 -12.51 21.16
C THR A 223 32.93 -11.84 21.63
N ILE A 224 31.78 -12.46 21.37
CA ILE A 224 30.47 -11.92 21.71
C ILE A 224 30.02 -12.48 23.04
N SER A 225 29.94 -11.62 24.06
CA SER A 225 29.42 -11.99 25.38
C SER A 225 27.93 -12.27 25.35
N LEU A 226 27.51 -13.37 25.97
CA LEU A 226 26.09 -13.68 26.15
C LEU A 226 25.48 -12.76 27.19
N PRO A 227 24.21 -12.31 27.01
CA PRO A 227 23.54 -11.51 28.03
C PRO A 227 23.25 -12.37 29.25
N THR A 228 23.51 -11.82 30.43
CA THR A 228 23.25 -12.48 31.72
C THR A 228 21.75 -12.50 32.03
N GLU A 229 21.01 -11.50 31.55
CA GLU A 229 19.56 -11.39 31.69
C GLU A 229 18.92 -11.20 30.30
N LEU A 230 17.79 -11.85 30.08
CA LEU A 230 17.00 -11.64 28.86
C LEU A 230 16.30 -10.27 28.93
N PRO A 231 16.31 -9.48 27.85
CA PRO A 231 15.59 -8.22 27.84
C PRO A 231 14.10 -8.46 28.09
N PRO A 232 13.43 -7.64 28.90
CA PRO A 232 12.02 -7.78 29.17
C PRO A 232 11.21 -7.69 27.88
N ILE A 233 10.24 -8.59 27.71
CA ILE A 233 9.34 -8.58 26.56
C ILE A 233 8.33 -7.44 26.79
N GLU A 234 8.56 -6.29 26.17
CA GLU A 234 7.58 -5.21 26.16
C GLU A 234 6.38 -5.62 25.29
N HIS A 235 5.27 -5.94 25.94
CA HIS A 235 4.01 -6.18 25.25
C HIS A 235 3.34 -4.86 24.90
N THR A 236 3.46 -4.44 23.64
CA THR A 236 2.71 -3.29 23.13
C THR A 236 1.22 -3.66 23.05
N ARG A 237 0.38 -2.96 23.80
CA ARG A 237 -1.08 -3.16 23.71
C ARG A 237 -1.60 -2.43 22.47
N TRP A 238 -2.14 -3.14 21.51
CA TRP A 238 -2.75 -2.58 20.30
C TRP A 238 -3.77 -1.47 20.58
N LEU A 239 -4.49 -1.57 21.71
CA LEU A 239 -5.45 -0.55 22.14
C LEU A 239 -4.79 0.81 22.43
N GLU A 240 -3.48 0.86 22.68
CA GLU A 240 -2.77 2.12 22.89
C GLU A 240 -2.63 2.96 21.62
N LEU A 241 -2.69 2.32 20.43
CA LEU A 241 -2.67 3.02 19.15
C LEU A 241 -3.86 4.00 19.03
N PHE A 242 -5.02 3.60 19.55
CA PHE A 242 -6.23 4.42 19.49
C PHE A 242 -6.17 5.70 20.36
N LYS A 243 -5.15 5.84 21.20
CA LYS A 243 -4.87 7.10 21.90
C LYS A 243 -4.30 8.18 20.97
N TYR A 244 -3.94 7.81 19.72
CA TYR A 244 -3.36 8.68 18.70
C TYR A 244 -4.25 8.76 17.43
N PRO A 245 -5.51 9.19 17.53
CA PRO A 245 -6.44 9.18 16.40
C PRO A 245 -5.97 10.05 15.24
N ARG A 246 -5.24 11.14 15.52
CA ARG A 246 -4.66 11.99 14.49
C ARG A 246 -3.63 11.24 13.65
N SER A 247 -2.75 10.47 14.28
CA SER A 247 -1.78 9.61 13.57
C SER A 247 -2.47 8.50 12.77
N ILE A 248 -3.54 7.89 13.33
CA ILE A 248 -4.34 6.89 12.63
C ILE A 248 -4.95 7.50 11.37
N VAL A 249 -5.69 8.62 11.50
CA VAL A 249 -6.39 9.25 10.38
C VAL A 249 -5.40 9.72 9.33
N ALA A 250 -4.36 10.46 9.72
CA ALA A 250 -3.33 10.92 8.81
C ALA A 250 -2.65 9.76 8.07
N GLY A 251 -2.25 8.72 8.80
CA GLY A 251 -1.60 7.55 8.21
C GLY A 251 -2.50 6.74 7.29
N CYS A 252 -3.75 6.51 7.67
CA CYS A 252 -4.72 5.81 6.81
C CYS A 252 -5.02 6.61 5.54
N LEU A 253 -5.25 7.92 5.63
CA LEU A 253 -5.55 8.74 4.46
C LEU A 253 -4.33 8.88 3.52
N THR A 254 -3.13 9.09 4.07
CA THR A 254 -1.91 9.11 3.25
C THR A 254 -1.62 7.73 2.64
N GLY A 255 -1.91 6.64 3.34
CA GLY A 255 -1.79 5.28 2.82
C GLY A 255 -2.74 4.99 1.66
N LEU A 256 -3.96 5.49 1.73
CA LEU A 256 -4.98 5.32 0.68
C LEU A 256 -4.68 6.14 -0.60
N THR A 257 -3.72 7.07 -0.60
CA THR A 257 -3.27 7.77 -1.83
C THR A 257 -2.85 6.80 -2.93
N GLN A 258 -2.34 5.65 -2.54
CA GLN A 258 -1.82 4.63 -3.45
C GLN A 258 -2.92 3.93 -4.26
N THR A 259 -4.19 4.03 -3.83
CA THR A 259 -5.34 3.33 -4.42
C THR A 259 -5.46 3.59 -5.93
N GLY A 260 -5.41 4.86 -6.34
CA GLY A 260 -5.52 5.22 -7.75
C GLY A 260 -4.35 4.73 -8.60
N GLY A 261 -3.11 4.86 -8.09
CA GLY A 261 -1.90 4.41 -8.79
C GLY A 261 -1.82 2.90 -8.94
N VAL A 262 -2.17 2.15 -7.90
CA VAL A 262 -2.22 0.67 -7.96
C VAL A 262 -3.32 0.20 -8.91
N ALA A 263 -4.49 0.82 -8.87
CA ALA A 263 -5.58 0.50 -9.78
C ALA A 263 -5.16 0.74 -11.24
N LEU A 264 -4.59 1.91 -11.53
CA LEU A 264 -4.05 2.21 -12.86
C LEU A 264 -3.01 1.16 -13.28
N ALA A 265 -2.05 0.83 -12.42
CA ALA A 265 -0.99 -0.13 -12.75
C ALA A 265 -1.52 -1.53 -13.08
N LEU A 266 -2.55 -2.00 -12.37
CA LEU A 266 -3.19 -3.30 -12.62
C LEU A 266 -4.01 -3.32 -13.92
N TRP A 267 -4.69 -2.23 -14.25
CA TRP A 267 -5.48 -2.10 -15.47
C TRP A 267 -4.66 -1.61 -16.67
N MET A 268 -3.44 -1.14 -16.48
CA MET A 268 -2.65 -0.35 -17.45
C MET A 268 -2.51 -1.02 -18.81
N VAL A 269 -2.12 -2.30 -18.85
CA VAL A 269 -1.93 -3.02 -20.13
C VAL A 269 -3.27 -3.15 -20.85
N THR A 270 -4.34 -3.53 -20.14
CA THR A 270 -5.68 -3.62 -20.70
C THR A 270 -6.17 -2.26 -21.24
N LEU A 271 -5.93 -1.17 -20.50
CA LEU A 271 -6.27 0.18 -20.95
C LEU A 271 -5.51 0.56 -22.24
N PHE A 272 -4.20 0.30 -22.30
CA PHE A 272 -3.43 0.56 -23.52
C PHE A 272 -3.91 -0.26 -24.72
N VAL A 273 -4.25 -1.53 -24.50
CA VAL A 273 -4.83 -2.39 -25.54
C VAL A 273 -6.18 -1.85 -26.06
N MET A 274 -7.04 -1.38 -25.15
CA MET A 274 -8.40 -0.93 -25.50
C MET A 274 -8.43 0.48 -26.07
N VAL A 275 -7.67 1.41 -25.47
CA VAL A 275 -7.66 2.84 -25.83
C VAL A 275 -6.78 3.11 -27.05
N LEU A 276 -5.55 2.59 -27.02
CA LEU A 276 -4.57 2.82 -28.08
C LEU A 276 -4.65 1.77 -29.20
N LYS A 277 -5.56 0.78 -29.06
CA LYS A 277 -5.77 -0.31 -30.02
C LYS A 277 -4.50 -1.12 -30.32
N LEU A 278 -3.67 -1.30 -29.31
CA LEU A 278 -2.39 -2.04 -29.37
C LEU A 278 -2.61 -3.53 -29.10
N THR A 279 -1.64 -4.33 -29.51
CA THR A 279 -1.54 -5.72 -29.04
C THR A 279 -0.99 -5.75 -27.60
N PRO A 280 -1.26 -6.80 -26.79
CA PRO A 280 -0.73 -6.89 -25.43
C PRO A 280 0.80 -6.75 -25.33
N PRO A 281 1.63 -7.34 -26.22
CA PRO A 281 3.07 -7.11 -26.22
C PRO A 281 3.48 -5.65 -26.50
N GLU A 282 2.79 -4.98 -27.45
CA GLU A 282 3.06 -3.55 -27.73
C GLU A 282 2.66 -2.67 -26.55
N ALA A 283 1.52 -2.91 -25.94
CA ALA A 283 1.09 -2.23 -24.73
C ALA A 283 2.12 -2.44 -23.59
N SER A 284 2.67 -3.65 -23.46
CA SER A 284 3.71 -3.95 -22.48
C SER A 284 4.99 -3.15 -22.69
N LYS A 285 5.38 -2.85 -23.96
CA LYS A 285 6.51 -1.96 -24.26
C LYS A 285 6.31 -0.54 -23.72
N LEU A 286 5.09 -0.03 -23.75
CA LEU A 286 4.78 1.28 -23.17
C LEU A 286 4.92 1.26 -21.64
N VAL A 287 4.52 0.15 -20.97
CA VAL A 287 4.67 -0.01 -19.53
C VAL A 287 6.13 -0.04 -19.09
N ILE A 288 7.07 -0.47 -19.94
CA ILE A 288 8.51 -0.35 -19.67
C ILE A 288 8.89 1.10 -19.39
N TRP A 289 8.48 2.03 -20.25
CA TRP A 289 8.74 3.46 -20.07
C TRP A 289 8.06 4.03 -18.83
N VAL A 290 6.82 3.63 -18.57
CA VAL A 290 6.10 4.00 -17.35
C VAL A 290 6.88 3.56 -16.11
N SER A 291 7.40 2.33 -16.08
CA SER A 291 8.16 1.79 -14.94
C SER A 291 9.50 2.50 -14.73
N ILE A 292 10.22 2.83 -15.82
CA ILE A 292 11.48 3.59 -15.75
C ILE A 292 11.22 4.99 -15.17
N VAL A 293 10.20 5.67 -15.67
CA VAL A 293 9.80 7.00 -15.21
C VAL A 293 9.32 6.95 -13.75
N ALA A 294 8.62 5.89 -13.35
CA ALA A 294 8.20 5.67 -11.97
C ALA A 294 9.40 5.50 -11.01
N ILE A 295 10.45 4.78 -11.43
CA ILE A 295 11.69 4.65 -10.66
C ILE A 295 12.37 6.03 -10.50
N ALA A 296 12.51 6.79 -11.58
CA ALA A 296 13.08 8.14 -11.54
C ALA A 296 12.28 9.07 -10.61
N GLY A 297 10.94 9.00 -10.66
CA GLY A 297 10.04 9.74 -9.79
C GLY A 297 10.24 9.42 -8.30
N ARG A 298 10.54 8.17 -7.94
CA ARG A 298 10.84 7.79 -6.55
C ARG A 298 12.09 8.45 -6.02
N PHE A 299 13.17 8.46 -6.79
CA PHE A 299 14.40 9.16 -6.40
C PHE A 299 14.16 10.66 -6.27
N PHE A 300 13.46 11.26 -7.23
CA PHE A 300 13.12 12.69 -7.22
C PHE A 300 12.29 13.05 -5.98
N CYS A 301 11.21 12.32 -5.71
CA CYS A 301 10.33 12.60 -4.57
C CYS A 301 11.01 12.29 -3.22
N SER A 302 11.90 11.30 -3.16
CA SER A 302 12.73 11.07 -1.98
C SER A 302 13.63 12.29 -1.69
N TRP A 303 14.29 12.81 -2.71
CA TRP A 303 15.12 14.00 -2.59
C TRP A 303 14.31 15.23 -2.18
N THR A 304 13.17 15.51 -2.83
CA THR A 304 12.30 16.64 -2.47
C THR A 304 11.76 16.52 -1.06
N SER A 305 11.47 15.31 -0.61
CA SER A 305 11.00 14.99 0.74
C SER A 305 12.00 15.41 1.83
N ASP A 306 13.29 15.28 1.54
CA ASP A 306 14.35 15.73 2.45
C ASP A 306 14.61 17.24 2.33
N ALA A 307 14.53 17.79 1.10
CA ALA A 307 14.82 19.20 0.82
C ALA A 307 13.67 20.16 1.20
N TRP A 308 12.43 19.81 0.91
CA TRP A 308 11.24 20.67 1.13
C TRP A 308 10.40 20.23 2.34
N GLY A 309 10.74 19.13 2.97
CA GLY A 309 9.96 18.48 4.04
C GLY A 309 8.93 17.49 3.52
N ARG A 310 8.53 16.58 4.41
CA ARG A 310 7.59 15.47 4.11
C ARG A 310 6.22 15.99 3.67
N ARG A 311 5.72 16.98 4.40
CA ARG A 311 4.39 17.56 4.19
C ARG A 311 4.29 18.28 2.86
N THR A 312 5.19 19.21 2.55
CA THR A 312 5.18 19.99 1.32
C THR A 312 5.34 19.11 0.09
N SER A 313 6.32 18.20 0.12
CA SER A 313 6.55 17.25 -0.98
C SER A 313 5.38 16.30 -1.18
N GLY A 314 4.73 15.86 -0.10
CA GLY A 314 3.52 15.04 -0.16
C GLY A 314 2.35 15.77 -0.83
N ILE A 315 2.10 17.04 -0.48
CA ILE A 315 1.05 17.86 -1.10
C ILE A 315 1.33 18.03 -2.61
N VAL A 316 2.53 18.49 -2.95
CA VAL A 316 2.91 18.79 -4.35
C VAL A 316 2.81 17.54 -5.22
N SER A 317 3.39 16.41 -4.77
CA SER A 317 3.36 15.16 -5.53
C SER A 317 1.94 14.62 -5.72
N CYS A 318 1.09 14.70 -4.68
CA CYS A 318 -0.30 14.27 -4.76
C CYS A 318 -1.13 15.15 -5.72
N VAL A 319 -1.02 16.49 -5.61
CA VAL A 319 -1.78 17.41 -6.48
C VAL A 319 -1.40 17.24 -7.95
N ILE A 320 -0.10 17.15 -8.25
CA ILE A 320 0.39 16.97 -9.61
C ILE A 320 -0.01 15.60 -10.15
N ALA A 321 0.09 14.53 -9.35
CA ALA A 321 -0.35 13.19 -9.73
C ALA A 321 -1.86 13.15 -10.02
N ALA A 322 -2.69 13.82 -9.19
CA ALA A 322 -4.12 13.92 -9.42
C ALA A 322 -4.46 14.66 -10.71
N LEU A 323 -3.77 15.78 -10.96
CA LEU A 323 -3.95 16.57 -12.18
C LEU A 323 -3.67 15.74 -13.44
N PHE A 324 -2.50 15.10 -13.52
CA PHE A 324 -2.14 14.30 -14.69
C PHE A 324 -3.01 13.04 -14.82
N MET A 325 -3.45 12.46 -13.70
CA MET A 325 -4.40 11.36 -13.71
C MET A 325 -5.73 11.78 -14.37
N SER A 326 -6.32 12.91 -13.94
CA SER A 326 -7.55 13.42 -14.55
C SER A 326 -7.34 13.79 -16.02
N LEU A 327 -6.26 14.49 -16.34
CA LEU A 327 -5.94 14.89 -17.74
C LEU A 327 -5.77 13.67 -18.64
N ALA A 328 -5.24 12.55 -18.17
CA ALA A 328 -5.16 11.32 -18.94
C ALA A 328 -6.56 10.84 -19.39
N GLY A 329 -7.56 10.92 -18.51
CA GLY A 329 -8.94 10.60 -18.86
C GLY A 329 -9.53 11.55 -19.92
N TYR A 330 -9.30 12.85 -19.77
CA TYR A 330 -9.86 13.86 -20.72
C TYR A 330 -9.14 13.92 -22.07
N LEU A 331 -7.85 13.58 -22.11
CA LEU A 331 -7.01 13.68 -23.31
C LEU A 331 -6.75 12.30 -23.96
N HIS A 332 -7.61 11.33 -23.71
CA HIS A 332 -7.39 9.94 -24.14
C HIS A 332 -7.39 9.75 -25.67
N ASP A 333 -8.08 10.59 -26.41
CA ASP A 333 -8.22 10.59 -27.87
C ASP A 333 -7.37 11.67 -28.56
N VAL A 334 -6.62 12.49 -27.79
CA VAL A 334 -5.82 13.58 -28.31
C VAL A 334 -4.42 13.12 -28.65
N TYR A 335 -3.95 13.49 -29.85
CA TYR A 335 -2.59 13.24 -30.34
C TYR A 335 -1.90 14.56 -30.69
N VAL A 336 -0.66 14.74 -30.25
CA VAL A 336 0.17 15.92 -30.55
C VAL A 336 1.50 15.44 -31.11
N GLY A 337 1.83 15.85 -32.31
CA GLY A 337 3.07 15.42 -33.00
C GLY A 337 3.20 13.89 -33.15
N GLY A 338 2.08 13.19 -33.26
CA GLY A 338 2.04 11.71 -33.33
C GLY A 338 2.10 10.99 -31.98
N ALA A 339 2.34 11.69 -30.89
CA ALA A 339 2.33 11.12 -29.54
C ALA A 339 0.92 11.16 -28.94
N SER A 340 0.47 10.03 -28.36
CA SER A 340 -0.78 9.98 -27.61
C SER A 340 -0.66 10.75 -26.31
N MET A 341 -1.53 11.74 -26.08
CA MET A 341 -1.57 12.51 -24.83
C MET A 341 -2.02 11.62 -23.66
N PHE A 342 -2.84 10.61 -23.88
CA PHE A 342 -3.14 9.61 -22.87
C PHE A 342 -1.89 8.97 -22.28
N PHE A 343 -0.98 8.50 -23.13
CA PHE A 343 0.28 7.90 -22.68
C PHE A 343 1.19 8.90 -21.98
N VAL A 344 1.32 10.11 -22.55
CA VAL A 344 2.17 11.17 -21.95
C VAL A 344 1.67 11.56 -20.55
N MET A 345 0.36 11.73 -20.38
CA MET A 345 -0.20 12.06 -19.06
C MET A 345 0.00 10.92 -18.06
N ILE A 346 -0.10 9.65 -18.48
CA ILE A 346 0.21 8.49 -17.62
C ILE A 346 1.70 8.47 -17.23
N LEU A 347 2.63 8.82 -18.12
CA LEU A 347 4.05 8.94 -17.77
C LEU A 347 4.28 10.00 -16.68
N LEU A 348 3.71 11.19 -16.86
CA LEU A 348 3.86 12.31 -15.91
C LEU A 348 3.18 11.98 -14.56
N GLN A 349 2.00 11.35 -14.62
CA GLN A 349 1.31 10.85 -13.43
C GLN A 349 2.15 9.81 -12.69
N SER A 350 2.76 8.86 -13.42
CA SER A 350 3.57 7.80 -12.81
C SER A 350 4.85 8.34 -12.18
N PHE A 351 5.44 9.38 -12.73
CA PHE A 351 6.58 10.07 -12.13
C PHE A 351 6.24 10.60 -10.72
N MET A 352 5.16 11.34 -10.59
CA MET A 352 4.75 11.94 -9.31
C MET A 352 4.01 10.95 -8.42
N GLY A 353 3.08 10.17 -8.97
CA GLY A 353 2.24 9.23 -8.22
C GLY A 353 3.02 8.05 -7.66
N SER A 354 3.95 7.44 -8.43
CA SER A 354 4.87 6.44 -7.91
C SER A 354 5.90 7.06 -6.98
N GLY A 355 6.38 8.27 -7.28
CA GLY A 355 7.29 9.03 -6.42
C GLY A 355 6.72 9.27 -5.03
N ASN A 356 5.43 9.54 -4.91
CA ASN A 356 4.75 9.76 -3.63
C ASN A 356 4.92 8.58 -2.65
N TYR A 357 5.07 7.34 -3.13
CA TYR A 357 5.33 6.18 -2.26
C TYR A 357 6.62 6.32 -1.43
N SER A 358 7.65 6.99 -1.98
CA SER A 358 8.90 7.20 -1.24
C SER A 358 8.75 8.22 -0.11
N ILE A 359 7.71 9.04 -0.14
CA ILE A 359 7.35 9.97 0.94
C ILE A 359 6.46 9.27 1.96
N VAL A 360 5.37 8.64 1.49
CA VAL A 360 4.33 8.03 2.34
C VAL A 360 4.87 6.90 3.20
N GLY A 361 5.74 6.03 2.65
CA GLY A 361 6.27 4.86 3.37
C GLY A 361 6.98 5.23 4.67
N PRO A 362 8.08 6.01 4.62
CA PRO A 362 8.78 6.47 5.82
C PRO A 362 7.89 7.29 6.75
N TYR A 363 7.07 8.18 6.18
CA TYR A 363 6.18 9.07 6.92
C TYR A 363 5.18 8.33 7.81
N MET A 364 4.60 7.22 7.32
CA MET A 364 3.71 6.37 8.11
C MET A 364 4.38 5.85 9.40
N GLY A 365 5.69 5.59 9.38
CA GLY A 365 6.45 5.18 10.55
C GLY A 365 6.79 6.34 11.49
N GLU A 366 7.09 7.53 10.92
CA GLU A 366 7.50 8.72 11.66
C GLU A 366 6.35 9.34 12.49
N MET A 367 5.11 9.07 12.16
CA MET A 367 3.92 9.61 12.86
C MET A 367 3.63 8.94 14.22
N TRP A 368 4.47 8.04 14.71
CA TRP A 368 4.23 7.27 15.91
C TRP A 368 5.34 7.43 16.92
N PRO A 369 5.02 7.42 18.25
CA PRO A 369 6.03 7.26 19.28
C PRO A 369 6.85 5.99 19.05
N SER A 370 8.12 6.01 19.41
CA SER A 370 9.09 4.94 19.14
C SER A 370 8.59 3.56 19.56
N ARG A 371 7.94 3.45 20.74
CA ARG A 371 7.41 2.18 21.25
C ARG A 371 6.20 1.65 20.47
N LEU A 372 5.42 2.52 19.81
CA LEU A 372 4.21 2.16 19.05
C LEU A 372 4.45 2.13 17.53
N ARG A 373 5.65 2.53 17.07
CA ARG A 373 5.97 2.75 15.65
C ARG A 373 5.69 1.53 14.77
N GLY A 374 6.15 0.36 15.17
CA GLY A 374 5.93 -0.87 14.40
C GLY A 374 4.45 -1.24 14.28
N SER A 375 3.74 -1.25 15.41
CA SER A 375 2.30 -1.58 15.42
C SER A 375 1.46 -0.51 14.72
N GLY A 376 1.80 0.77 14.90
CA GLY A 376 1.12 1.90 14.27
C GLY A 376 1.31 1.90 12.74
N MET A 377 2.55 1.69 12.27
CA MET A 377 2.84 1.53 10.85
C MET A 377 2.08 0.33 10.26
N GLY A 378 2.05 -0.81 10.96
CA GLY A 378 1.31 -1.99 10.54
C GLY A 378 -0.18 -1.72 10.37
N LEU A 379 -0.80 -0.98 11.29
CA LEU A 379 -2.21 -0.59 11.20
C LEU A 379 -2.49 0.28 9.97
N VAL A 380 -1.76 1.39 9.82
CA VAL A 380 -2.03 2.36 8.74
C VAL A 380 -1.65 1.80 7.36
N TYR A 381 -0.59 1.01 7.28
CA TYR A 381 -0.21 0.30 6.06
C TYR A 381 -1.25 -0.78 5.69
N GLY A 382 -1.78 -1.50 6.70
CA GLY A 382 -2.86 -2.46 6.50
C GLY A 382 -4.11 -1.82 5.89
N VAL A 383 -4.52 -0.65 6.39
CA VAL A 383 -5.62 0.14 5.81
C VAL A 383 -5.25 0.63 4.40
N GLY A 384 -4.04 1.11 4.17
CA GLY A 384 -3.57 1.50 2.84
C GLY A 384 -3.65 0.38 1.81
N ASN A 385 -3.40 -0.88 2.22
CA ASN A 385 -3.53 -2.04 1.34
C ASN A 385 -4.97 -2.35 0.89
N LEU A 386 -6.00 -1.82 1.57
CA LEU A 386 -7.37 -1.88 1.07
C LEU A 386 -7.50 -1.19 -0.29
N GLY A 387 -6.62 -0.24 -0.61
CA GLY A 387 -6.54 0.39 -1.93
C GLY A 387 -6.33 -0.60 -3.08
N LYS A 388 -5.64 -1.72 -2.83
CA LYS A 388 -5.44 -2.79 -3.81
C LYS A 388 -6.74 -3.53 -4.18
N PHE A 389 -7.73 -3.48 -3.29
CA PHE A 389 -9.08 -3.98 -3.51
C PHE A 389 -10.00 -2.88 -4.08
N ILE A 390 -10.05 -1.73 -3.41
CA ILE A 390 -10.96 -0.63 -3.70
C ILE A 390 -10.70 -0.04 -5.09
N GLY A 391 -9.43 0.14 -5.47
CA GLY A 391 -9.04 0.75 -6.73
C GLY A 391 -9.54 -0.01 -7.96
N PRO A 392 -9.16 -1.28 -8.16
CA PRO A 392 -9.63 -2.08 -9.29
C PRO A 392 -11.15 -2.30 -9.29
N ALA A 393 -11.77 -2.48 -8.12
CA ALA A 393 -13.22 -2.63 -7.98
C ALA A 393 -13.96 -1.37 -8.46
N GLY A 394 -13.46 -0.18 -8.10
CA GLY A 394 -14.09 1.09 -8.48
C GLY A 394 -14.16 1.28 -9.99
N LEU A 395 -13.09 0.98 -10.73
CA LEU A 395 -13.13 1.06 -12.19
C LEU A 395 -14.12 0.05 -12.79
N ALA A 396 -14.13 -1.19 -12.27
CA ALA A 396 -15.05 -2.21 -12.74
C ALA A 396 -16.52 -1.83 -12.52
N LEU A 397 -16.83 -1.15 -11.40
CA LEU A 397 -18.18 -0.63 -11.13
C LEU A 397 -18.53 0.56 -12.02
N ILE A 398 -17.62 1.49 -12.26
CA ILE A 398 -17.81 2.67 -13.10
C ILE A 398 -18.04 2.27 -14.56
N ALA A 399 -17.29 1.28 -15.05
CA ALA A 399 -17.44 0.76 -16.41
C ALA A 399 -18.71 -0.10 -16.60
N GLY A 400 -19.40 -0.43 -15.50
CA GLY A 400 -20.53 -1.36 -15.47
C GLY A 400 -20.05 -2.81 -15.39
N SER A 401 -20.22 -3.43 -14.23
CA SER A 401 -19.70 -4.78 -13.95
C SER A 401 -20.20 -5.88 -14.89
N SER A 402 -21.38 -5.70 -15.47
CA SER A 402 -21.97 -6.60 -16.47
C SER A 402 -21.50 -6.35 -17.90
N ASN A 403 -20.89 -5.17 -18.17
CA ASN A 403 -20.41 -4.84 -19.50
C ASN A 403 -19.16 -5.66 -19.86
N TYR A 404 -19.11 -6.13 -21.11
CA TYR A 404 -17.89 -6.74 -21.64
C TYR A 404 -16.80 -5.70 -21.79
N VAL A 405 -15.55 -6.11 -21.53
CA VAL A 405 -14.38 -5.24 -21.74
C VAL A 405 -14.17 -5.04 -23.24
N SER A 406 -14.47 -3.85 -23.72
CA SER A 406 -14.41 -3.46 -25.12
C SER A 406 -13.85 -2.04 -25.25
N PRO A 407 -13.33 -1.64 -26.44
CA PRO A 407 -12.85 -0.28 -26.65
C PRO A 407 -13.89 0.80 -26.35
N GLN A 408 -15.16 0.58 -26.75
CA GLN A 408 -16.24 1.54 -26.50
C GLN A 408 -16.56 1.67 -25.00
N ALA A 409 -16.83 0.55 -24.31
CA ALA A 409 -17.11 0.57 -22.88
C ALA A 409 -15.92 1.11 -22.06
N THR A 410 -14.68 0.89 -22.53
CA THR A 410 -13.49 1.48 -21.91
C THR A 410 -13.48 2.99 -22.11
N ALA A 411 -13.70 3.50 -23.33
CA ALA A 411 -13.71 4.93 -23.62
C ALA A 411 -14.76 5.67 -22.79
N ASP A 412 -15.97 5.12 -22.67
CA ASP A 412 -17.05 5.70 -21.85
C ASP A 412 -16.69 5.76 -20.36
N ALA A 413 -15.88 4.79 -19.87
CA ALA A 413 -15.46 4.72 -18.47
C ALA A 413 -14.19 5.54 -18.17
N LEU A 414 -13.43 6.02 -19.17
CA LEU A 414 -12.13 6.67 -18.94
C LEU A 414 -12.24 7.92 -18.08
N ILE A 415 -13.05 8.88 -18.46
CA ILE A 415 -13.16 10.15 -17.73
C ILE A 415 -13.61 9.90 -16.28
N PRO A 416 -14.74 9.21 -16.01
CA PRO A 416 -15.14 8.96 -14.63
C PRO A 416 -14.16 8.07 -13.86
N GLY A 417 -13.55 7.06 -14.51
CA GLY A 417 -12.59 6.16 -13.89
C GLY A 417 -11.29 6.85 -13.50
N PHE A 418 -10.74 7.68 -14.37
CA PHE A 418 -9.51 8.42 -14.07
C PHE A 418 -9.75 9.54 -13.05
N ASN A 419 -10.91 10.19 -13.05
CA ASN A 419 -11.30 11.11 -11.99
C ASN A 419 -11.46 10.38 -10.64
N TYR A 420 -12.01 9.17 -10.63
CA TYR A 420 -12.05 8.32 -9.44
C TYR A 420 -10.64 7.99 -8.93
N PHE A 421 -9.69 7.66 -9.81
CA PHE A 421 -8.29 7.43 -9.41
C PHE A 421 -7.61 8.70 -8.89
N ALA A 422 -7.89 9.86 -9.49
CA ALA A 422 -7.34 11.14 -9.09
C ALA A 422 -7.80 11.57 -7.67
N GLN A 423 -9.04 11.28 -7.30
CA GLN A 423 -9.59 11.62 -5.97
C GLN A 423 -8.76 11.04 -4.82
N TRP A 424 -8.20 9.86 -4.98
CA TRP A 424 -7.36 9.23 -3.95
C TRP A 424 -6.08 10.03 -3.67
N TYR A 425 -5.49 10.63 -4.70
CA TYR A 425 -4.35 11.54 -4.52
C TYR A 425 -4.79 12.86 -3.86
N LEU A 426 -5.96 13.40 -4.22
CA LEU A 426 -6.48 14.63 -3.58
C LEU A 426 -6.79 14.41 -2.10
N ILE A 427 -7.31 13.24 -1.72
CA ILE A 427 -7.49 12.85 -0.31
C ILE A 427 -6.14 12.86 0.42
N GLY A 428 -5.09 12.35 -0.20
CA GLY A 428 -3.75 12.39 0.36
C GLY A 428 -3.18 13.79 0.48
N ALA A 429 -3.34 14.62 -0.55
CA ALA A 429 -2.93 16.03 -0.50
C ALA A 429 -3.61 16.77 0.65
N PHE A 430 -4.93 16.54 0.83
CA PHE A 430 -5.69 17.06 1.94
C PHE A 430 -5.16 16.57 3.30
N ALA A 431 -4.86 15.27 3.41
CA ALA A 431 -4.31 14.71 4.64
C ALA A 431 -2.95 15.34 5.00
N PHE A 432 -2.05 15.49 4.03
CA PHE A 432 -0.77 16.18 4.22
C PHE A 432 -0.95 17.65 4.58
N TRP A 433 -1.93 18.33 3.99
CA TRP A 433 -2.17 19.74 4.23
C TRP A 433 -2.75 20.03 5.61
N LEU A 434 -3.76 19.28 6.04
CA LEU A 434 -4.55 19.63 7.24
C LEU A 434 -4.17 18.84 8.48
N ILE A 435 -3.87 17.54 8.35
CA ILE A 435 -3.82 16.62 9.50
C ILE A 435 -2.38 16.21 9.82
N ALA A 436 -1.59 16.00 8.79
CA ALA A 436 -0.27 15.39 8.87
C ALA A 436 0.74 16.33 9.55
N PRO A 437 1.45 15.91 10.61
CA PRO A 437 2.52 16.69 11.20
C PRO A 437 3.75 16.73 10.29
N GLU A 438 4.54 17.82 10.34
CA GLU A 438 5.87 17.82 9.70
C GLU A 438 6.87 17.06 10.56
N THR A 439 7.57 16.11 9.95
CA THR A 439 8.56 15.26 10.64
C THR A 439 9.99 15.49 10.16
N SER A 440 10.17 16.15 9.02
CA SER A 440 11.49 16.43 8.45
C SER A 440 12.35 17.29 9.39
N GLY A 441 13.63 16.94 9.51
CA GLY A 441 14.59 17.68 10.32
C GLY A 441 14.43 17.54 11.85
N ARG A 442 13.48 16.72 12.32
CA ARG A 442 13.26 16.47 13.75
C ARG A 442 13.95 15.21 14.22
N THR A 443 14.51 15.27 15.42
CA THR A 443 15.04 14.06 16.08
C THR A 443 13.90 13.16 16.56
N ILE A 444 14.18 11.88 16.73
CA ILE A 444 13.20 10.89 17.23
C ILE A 444 12.59 11.36 18.56
N THR A 445 13.40 11.92 19.45
CA THR A 445 12.95 12.44 20.75
C THR A 445 11.97 13.61 20.60
N GLN A 446 12.22 14.52 19.66
CA GLN A 446 11.32 15.64 19.36
C GLN A 446 10.01 15.16 18.76
N ILE A 447 10.06 14.15 17.89
CA ILE A 447 8.86 13.51 17.33
C ILE A 447 8.06 12.83 18.45
N ASP A 448 8.72 12.07 19.33
CA ASP A 448 8.06 11.40 20.46
C ASP A 448 7.37 12.39 21.40
N GLN A 449 8.02 13.51 21.71
CA GLN A 449 7.42 14.58 22.52
C GLN A 449 6.22 15.22 21.81
N ALA A 450 6.36 15.56 20.54
CA ALA A 450 5.27 16.16 19.75
C ALA A 450 4.07 15.21 19.62
N MET A 451 4.31 13.91 19.40
CA MET A 451 3.25 12.92 19.30
C MET A 451 2.56 12.66 20.65
N SER A 452 3.32 12.62 21.75
CA SER A 452 2.76 12.46 23.09
C SER A 452 1.84 13.63 23.47
N ALA A 453 2.15 14.84 23.02
CA ALA A 453 1.31 16.03 23.21
C ALA A 453 0.01 15.99 22.42
N LEU A 454 -0.08 15.16 21.37
CA LEU A 454 -1.27 14.99 20.53
C LEU A 454 -2.21 13.86 20.99
N GLN A 455 -1.97 13.30 22.19
CA GLN A 455 -2.81 12.25 22.77
C GLN A 455 -4.23 12.77 23.01
N SER A 456 -5.23 12.03 22.53
CA SER A 456 -6.62 12.49 22.47
C SER A 456 -7.56 11.78 23.45
N ARG A 457 -8.76 12.35 23.65
CA ARG A 457 -9.82 11.78 24.50
C ARG A 457 -10.59 10.67 23.77
N GLY A 458 -11.28 9.82 24.54
CA GLY A 458 -11.99 8.63 23.99
C GLY A 458 -13.03 8.93 22.90
N SER A 459 -13.72 10.08 22.97
CA SER A 459 -14.72 10.48 21.95
C SER A 459 -14.11 10.77 20.57
N GLU A 460 -12.88 11.33 20.52
CA GLU A 460 -12.15 11.55 19.27
C GLU A 460 -11.75 10.23 18.62
N ILE A 461 -11.43 9.25 19.47
CA ILE A 461 -11.09 7.88 19.03
C ILE A 461 -12.29 7.23 18.33
N VAL A 462 -13.45 7.28 18.95
CA VAL A 462 -14.70 6.73 18.37
C VAL A 462 -15.03 7.42 17.05
N SER A 463 -14.93 8.75 17.00
CA SER A 463 -15.17 9.53 15.79
C SER A 463 -14.23 9.12 14.65
N ALA A 464 -12.92 8.99 14.92
CA ALA A 464 -11.93 8.60 13.90
C ALA A 464 -12.18 7.18 13.37
N ILE A 465 -12.41 6.20 14.25
CA ILE A 465 -12.66 4.81 13.86
C ILE A 465 -13.94 4.68 13.04
N CYS A 466 -15.06 5.17 13.58
CA CYS A 466 -16.36 5.07 12.91
C CYS A 466 -16.34 5.83 11.56
N GLY A 467 -15.68 7.00 11.51
CA GLY A 467 -15.53 7.77 10.28
C GLY A 467 -14.75 7.03 9.19
N ILE A 468 -13.60 6.43 9.53
CA ILE A 468 -12.79 5.67 8.57
C ILE A 468 -13.53 4.43 8.09
N VAL A 469 -14.10 3.63 9.00
CA VAL A 469 -14.82 2.41 8.62
C VAL A 469 -16.05 2.76 7.78
N GLY A 470 -16.80 3.81 8.17
CA GLY A 470 -17.94 4.28 7.42
C GLY A 470 -17.56 4.80 6.03
N ALA A 471 -16.43 5.51 5.91
CA ALA A 471 -15.91 5.99 4.63
C ALA A 471 -15.53 4.84 3.69
N VAL A 472 -14.85 3.80 4.19
CA VAL A 472 -14.51 2.61 3.41
C VAL A 472 -15.77 1.89 2.92
N LEU A 473 -16.78 1.74 3.78
CA LEU A 473 -18.05 1.12 3.39
C LEU A 473 -18.86 2.00 2.41
N ALA A 474 -18.75 3.32 2.48
CA ALA A 474 -19.43 4.25 1.57
C ALA A 474 -19.00 4.09 0.10
N ILE A 475 -17.81 3.55 -0.16
CA ILE A 475 -17.34 3.22 -1.51
C ILE A 475 -18.27 2.23 -2.22
N LEU A 476 -18.88 1.32 -1.47
CA LEU A 476 -19.81 0.33 -1.99
C LEU A 476 -21.13 0.96 -2.46
N ILE A 477 -21.47 2.16 -1.95
CA ILE A 477 -22.71 2.87 -2.26
C ILE A 477 -22.52 3.78 -3.47
N ALA A 478 -21.44 4.55 -3.47
CA ALA A 478 -21.16 5.52 -4.52
C ALA A 478 -19.64 5.69 -4.67
N PRO A 479 -19.04 5.25 -5.76
CA PRO A 479 -17.60 5.31 -5.99
C PRO A 479 -17.00 6.72 -5.89
N PHE A 480 -17.83 7.75 -6.05
CA PHE A 480 -17.43 9.17 -5.97
C PHE A 480 -17.65 9.83 -4.59
N ALA A 481 -18.35 9.14 -3.67
CA ALA A 481 -18.62 9.66 -2.34
C ALA A 481 -17.41 9.60 -1.36
N PRO A 482 -16.39 8.75 -1.53
CA PRO A 482 -15.30 8.61 -0.56
C PRO A 482 -14.60 9.93 -0.26
N MET A 483 -14.40 10.80 -1.26
CA MET A 483 -13.69 12.06 -1.07
C MET A 483 -14.39 12.96 -0.04
N ALA A 484 -15.71 13.13 -0.15
CA ALA A 484 -16.46 13.97 0.78
C ALA A 484 -16.40 13.43 2.22
N VAL A 485 -16.53 12.10 2.38
CA VAL A 485 -16.50 11.46 3.70
C VAL A 485 -15.09 11.51 4.30
N PHE A 486 -14.03 11.23 3.53
CA PHE A 486 -12.65 11.31 4.01
C PHE A 486 -12.24 12.74 4.36
N VAL A 487 -12.68 13.74 3.58
CA VAL A 487 -12.49 15.16 3.89
C VAL A 487 -13.19 15.51 5.21
N ALA A 488 -14.43 15.06 5.40
CA ALA A 488 -15.17 15.27 6.65
C ALA A 488 -14.45 14.64 7.85
N VAL A 489 -13.94 13.41 7.73
CA VAL A 489 -13.13 12.73 8.77
C VAL A 489 -11.87 13.54 9.09
N GLY A 490 -11.16 14.04 8.06
CA GLY A 490 -9.98 14.87 8.25
C GLY A 490 -10.26 16.18 8.99
N ILE A 491 -11.33 16.88 8.60
CA ILE A 491 -11.79 18.11 9.28
C ILE A 491 -12.20 17.82 10.73
N THR A 492 -12.81 16.67 11.00
CA THR A 492 -13.21 16.26 12.35
C THR A 492 -12.03 16.20 13.31
N VAL A 493 -10.88 15.74 12.85
CA VAL A 493 -9.67 15.65 13.68
C VAL A 493 -9.05 17.04 13.94
N ALA A 494 -9.14 17.95 12.96
CA ALA A 494 -8.60 19.31 13.09
C ALA A 494 -9.58 20.26 13.81
N ALA A 495 -10.87 20.13 13.52
CA ALA A 495 -11.95 20.96 14.05
C ALA A 495 -13.20 20.10 14.31
N PRO A 496 -13.32 19.45 15.48
CA PRO A 496 -14.31 18.39 15.72
C PRO A 496 -15.76 18.81 15.46
N THR A 497 -16.17 20.02 15.88
CA THR A 497 -17.54 20.50 15.66
C THR A 497 -17.88 20.66 14.18
N ALA A 498 -17.02 21.34 13.42
CA ALA A 498 -17.24 21.59 11.99
C ALA A 498 -17.19 20.28 11.17
N GLY A 499 -16.23 19.41 11.47
CA GLY A 499 -16.10 18.10 10.82
C GLY A 499 -17.27 17.19 11.15
N GLY A 500 -17.76 17.21 12.41
CA GLY A 500 -18.92 16.44 12.83
C GLY A 500 -20.20 16.83 12.11
N VAL A 501 -20.46 18.13 11.93
CA VAL A 501 -21.59 18.62 11.15
C VAL A 501 -21.48 18.15 9.69
N LEU A 502 -20.27 18.27 9.10
CA LEU A 502 -20.04 17.83 7.72
C LEU A 502 -20.23 16.31 7.55
N MET A 503 -19.84 15.50 8.54
CA MET A 503 -20.06 14.04 8.51
C MET A 503 -21.56 13.70 8.57
N ILE A 504 -22.35 14.42 9.37
CA ILE A 504 -23.80 14.24 9.41
C ILE A 504 -24.43 14.62 8.05
N LEU A 505 -24.00 15.72 7.43
CA LEU A 505 -24.45 16.11 6.10
C LEU A 505 -24.06 15.07 5.03
N CYS A 506 -22.85 14.52 5.10
CA CYS A 506 -22.43 13.43 4.21
C CYS A 506 -23.30 12.18 4.40
N SER A 507 -23.64 11.80 5.65
CA SER A 507 -24.52 10.66 5.90
C SER A 507 -25.92 10.88 5.33
N ALA A 508 -26.46 12.08 5.45
CA ALA A 508 -27.77 12.44 4.88
C ALA A 508 -27.74 12.41 3.33
N ALA A 509 -26.67 12.91 2.71
CA ALA A 509 -26.49 12.84 1.26
C ALA A 509 -26.39 11.40 0.76
N LEU A 510 -25.67 10.53 1.50
CA LEU A 510 -25.58 9.10 1.18
C LEU A 510 -26.92 8.38 1.32
N VAL A 511 -27.78 8.77 2.28
CA VAL A 511 -29.17 8.27 2.36
C VAL A 511 -29.94 8.63 1.10
N TYR A 512 -29.82 9.88 0.64
CA TYR A 512 -30.53 10.34 -0.56
C TYR A 512 -30.08 9.60 -1.82
N VAL A 513 -28.78 9.44 -2.01
CA VAL A 513 -28.21 8.67 -3.14
C VAL A 513 -28.51 7.18 -3.00
N GLY A 514 -28.40 6.64 -1.78
CA GLY A 514 -28.58 5.22 -1.48
C GLY A 514 -30.03 4.75 -1.64
N LEU A 515 -31.03 5.59 -1.39
CA LEU A 515 -32.43 5.23 -1.62
C LEU A 515 -32.75 4.87 -3.08
N GLY A 516 -32.07 5.51 -4.04
CA GLY A 516 -32.20 5.17 -5.46
C GLY A 516 -31.48 3.87 -5.86
N THR A 517 -30.38 3.56 -5.20
CA THR A 517 -29.54 2.37 -5.50
C THR A 517 -29.92 1.14 -4.67
N LEU A 518 -30.46 1.33 -3.45
CA LEU A 518 -30.88 0.23 -2.55
C LEU A 518 -31.99 -0.65 -3.15
N MET A 519 -32.81 -0.09 -4.04
CA MET A 519 -33.85 -0.85 -4.73
C MET A 519 -33.31 -1.73 -5.88
N ALA A 520 -32.08 -1.52 -6.31
CA ALA A 520 -31.46 -2.20 -7.46
C ALA A 520 -30.41 -3.25 -7.06
N PHE A 521 -29.99 -3.35 -5.79
CA PHE A 521 -28.88 -4.22 -5.36
C PHE A 521 -29.32 -5.36 -4.42
N THR A 522 -28.46 -6.39 -4.35
CA THR A 522 -28.66 -7.55 -3.48
C THR A 522 -28.76 -7.16 -1.99
N PRO A 523 -29.46 -7.96 -1.14
CA PRO A 523 -29.64 -7.66 0.29
C PRO A 523 -28.34 -7.39 1.07
N VAL A 524 -27.22 -8.01 0.63
CA VAL A 524 -25.91 -7.83 1.25
C VAL A 524 -25.37 -6.42 1.04
N VAL A 525 -25.48 -5.86 -0.16
CA VAL A 525 -25.01 -4.51 -0.46
C VAL A 525 -25.87 -3.47 0.27
N GLY A 526 -27.19 -3.71 0.37
CA GLY A 526 -28.10 -2.86 1.12
C GLY A 526 -27.76 -2.78 2.62
N THR A 527 -27.43 -3.91 3.25
CA THR A 527 -27.04 -3.93 4.68
C THR A 527 -25.69 -3.26 4.93
N LEU A 528 -24.70 -3.45 4.06
CA LEU A 528 -23.39 -2.78 4.16
C LEU A 528 -23.53 -1.27 3.96
N SER A 529 -24.40 -0.84 3.05
CA SER A 529 -24.70 0.58 2.81
C SER A 529 -25.35 1.23 4.03
N ALA A 530 -26.34 0.58 4.64
CA ALA A 530 -26.98 1.06 5.87
C ALA A 530 -25.96 1.17 7.02
N LEU A 531 -25.09 0.18 7.17
CA LEU A 531 -24.02 0.20 8.19
C LEU A 531 -23.06 1.37 7.96
N ALA A 532 -22.66 1.64 6.72
CA ALA A 532 -21.79 2.78 6.39
C ALA A 532 -22.42 4.11 6.81
N ILE A 533 -23.69 4.33 6.48
CA ILE A 533 -24.44 5.54 6.83
C ILE A 533 -24.50 5.71 8.34
N ILE A 534 -24.84 4.66 9.08
CA ILE A 534 -24.94 4.69 10.55
C ILE A 534 -23.57 5.02 11.15
N LEU A 535 -22.49 4.39 10.70
CA LEU A 535 -21.15 4.64 11.25
C LEU A 535 -20.69 6.07 11.00
N ILE A 536 -20.94 6.64 9.81
CA ILE A 536 -20.59 8.04 9.50
C ILE A 536 -21.41 8.99 10.37
N PHE A 537 -22.69 8.72 10.58
CA PHE A 537 -23.55 9.52 11.45
C PHE A 537 -23.07 9.49 12.90
N VAL A 538 -22.79 8.30 13.45
CA VAL A 538 -22.27 8.13 14.83
C VAL A 538 -20.94 8.86 15.00
N ALA A 539 -20.06 8.78 14.01
CA ALA A 539 -18.79 9.50 14.01
C ALA A 539 -18.99 11.02 14.06
N GLY A 540 -19.97 11.53 13.30
CA GLY A 540 -20.33 12.96 13.30
C GLY A 540 -20.85 13.44 14.65
N VAL A 541 -21.76 12.70 15.27
CA VAL A 541 -22.28 13.01 16.62
C VAL A 541 -21.17 12.99 17.67
N ALA A 542 -20.32 11.95 17.67
CA ALA A 542 -19.19 11.84 18.59
C ALA A 542 -18.20 13.02 18.45
N ALA A 543 -17.97 13.49 17.21
CA ALA A 543 -17.11 14.63 16.93
C ALA A 543 -17.68 15.94 17.47
N ILE A 544 -18.99 16.18 17.30
CA ILE A 544 -19.67 17.37 17.84
C ILE A 544 -19.58 17.37 19.36
N MET A 545 -19.84 16.24 20.02
CA MET A 545 -19.74 16.13 21.48
C MET A 545 -18.32 16.43 21.97
N THR A 546 -17.31 16.01 21.23
CA THR A 546 -15.90 16.33 21.53
C THR A 546 -15.61 17.82 21.41
N GLY A 547 -16.09 18.45 20.33
CA GLY A 547 -15.87 19.87 20.07
C GLY A 547 -16.53 20.78 21.12
N LEU A 548 -17.74 20.43 21.57
CA LEU A 548 -18.46 21.16 22.61
C LEU A 548 -17.81 21.05 24.00
N GLY A 549 -17.05 19.96 24.25
CA GLY A 549 -16.34 19.76 25.53
C GLY A 549 -14.97 20.43 25.61
N ARG A 550 -14.47 21.12 24.59
CA ARG A 550 -13.18 21.82 24.59
C ARG A 550 -13.34 23.26 25.12
N PRO A 551 -12.54 23.68 26.11
CA PRO A 551 -12.49 25.07 26.49
C PRO A 551 -11.95 25.94 25.35
N VAL A 552 -12.56 27.09 25.11
CA VAL A 552 -12.28 28.02 23.98
C VAL A 552 -10.82 28.52 23.95
N SER A 553 -10.07 28.37 25.04
CA SER A 553 -8.68 28.86 25.18
C SER A 553 -7.58 27.99 24.54
N GLN A 554 -7.92 26.85 23.90
CA GLN A 554 -6.93 25.96 23.25
C GLN A 554 -6.96 26.01 21.71
N SER A 555 -7.58 27.03 21.10
CA SER A 555 -7.46 27.28 19.67
C SER A 555 -6.08 27.87 19.35
N VAL A 556 -5.21 27.01 18.82
CA VAL A 556 -4.07 27.32 17.95
C VAL A 556 -3.37 28.65 18.23
N GLN A 557 -2.40 28.66 19.15
CA GLN A 557 -1.27 29.56 18.97
C GLN A 557 -0.37 28.98 17.87
N PRO A 558 -0.08 29.72 16.78
CA PRO A 558 0.96 29.35 15.85
C PRO A 558 2.28 29.33 16.62
N ALA A 559 3.03 28.23 16.49
CA ALA A 559 4.37 28.17 17.03
C ALA A 559 5.19 29.28 16.36
N VAL A 560 5.45 30.35 17.13
CA VAL A 560 6.36 31.42 16.76
C VAL A 560 7.74 30.78 16.61
N SER A 561 8.28 30.89 15.42
CA SER A 561 9.67 30.57 15.10
C SER A 561 10.61 31.44 15.92
N THR A 562 11.38 30.85 16.79
CA THR A 562 12.68 31.36 17.22
C THR A 562 13.75 30.39 16.78
#